data_65478d85e8bfe582573997276772a097
#
_entry.id   65478d85e8bfe582573997276772a097
#
_cell.length_a   1.000
_cell.length_b   1.000
_cell.length_c   1.000
_cell.angle_alpha   90.00
_cell.angle_beta   90.00
_cell.angle_gamma   90.00
#
_symmetry.space_group_name_H-M   'P 1'
#
loop_
_entity.id
_entity.type
_entity.pdbx_description
1 polymer ?
#
loop_
_entity_poly.entity_id
_entity_poly.type
_entity_poly.pdbx_seq_one_letter_code
_entity_poly.pdbx_strand_id
1 'polypeptide(L)'
;VAGVCCLAAWWPAVPLQEAQRPAPPVLTTTTTTTTTTTVLDKLWAPERLYNYPFGMYKRGSDVVELQKLVNVSVDGVYGHKTRRAHIKYLGGAEAVLADWHPDLPTRFHQDKKTLRELVDIYWLNDHSEWALRVAFCESSAMPDDTHNDAVSDALAVGAFQHLATYWSYRSKRANMAGFSPFDLEANVATAASLFYDSGSNGWKHWSPSKKCWDQSGLTVTERSG
;
A
#
# COMPACT_ATOMS: atom_id res chain seq x y z
N VAL A 1 58.25 25.53 7.60
CA VAL A 1 58.01 24.76 8.79
C VAL A 1 57.15 25.61 9.72
N ALA A 2 55.87 25.44 9.76
CA ALA A 2 54.96 26.06 10.73
C ALA A 2 53.93 25.01 11.14
N GLY A 3 54.04 24.56 12.41
CA GLY A 3 53.13 23.60 13.00
C GLY A 3 51.81 24.27 13.40
N VAL A 4 50.73 23.62 13.10
CA VAL A 4 49.38 24.01 13.57
C VAL A 4 49.01 23.11 14.76
N CYS A 5 48.92 23.72 15.95
CA CYS A 5 48.41 23.10 17.18
C CYS A 5 46.88 22.98 17.07
N CYS A 6 46.39 21.75 17.15
CA CYS A 6 44.97 21.47 17.38
C CYS A 6 44.65 21.58 18.87
N LEU A 7 43.91 22.60 19.30
CA LEU A 7 43.30 22.70 20.60
C LEU A 7 42.01 21.87 20.62
N ALA A 8 42.03 20.74 21.34
CA ALA A 8 40.83 19.96 21.61
C ALA A 8 40.05 20.67 22.74
N ALA A 9 38.86 21.19 22.39
CA ALA A 9 37.91 21.69 23.36
C ALA A 9 37.20 20.52 24.07
N TRP A 10 37.45 20.37 25.35
CA TRP A 10 36.68 19.49 26.23
C TRP A 10 35.35 20.14 26.58
N TRP A 11 34.26 19.57 26.10
CA TRP A 11 32.94 19.87 26.61
C TRP A 11 32.57 18.92 27.74
N PRO A 12 32.08 19.41 28.89
CA PRO A 12 31.60 18.59 29.95
C PRO A 12 30.29 17.91 29.55
N ALA A 13 30.22 16.59 29.77
CA ALA A 13 29.00 15.84 29.57
C ALA A 13 27.94 16.28 30.59
N VAL A 14 26.81 16.74 30.12
CA VAL A 14 25.62 17.02 30.95
C VAL A 14 24.97 15.67 31.27
N PRO A 15 24.72 15.33 32.52
CA PRO A 15 24.02 14.11 32.85
C PRO A 15 22.57 14.17 32.41
N LEU A 16 22.14 13.18 31.61
CA LEU A 16 20.75 12.99 31.26
C LEU A 16 19.94 12.69 32.52
N GLN A 17 19.12 13.63 32.92
CA GLN A 17 18.15 13.46 33.99
C GLN A 17 17.06 12.52 33.50
N GLU A 18 17.05 11.31 34.02
CA GLU A 18 16.06 10.26 33.74
C GLU A 18 14.67 10.79 34.17
N ALA A 19 13.83 11.14 33.20
CA ALA A 19 12.46 11.57 33.45
C ALA A 19 11.68 10.39 34.04
N GLN A 20 11.36 10.48 35.33
CA GLN A 20 10.50 9.53 36.01
C GLN A 20 9.14 9.45 35.33
N ARG A 21 8.88 8.33 34.69
CA ARG A 21 7.56 8.01 34.11
C ARG A 21 6.55 7.91 35.24
N PRO A 22 5.44 8.67 35.22
CA PRO A 22 4.39 8.55 36.22
C PRO A 22 3.82 7.12 36.22
N ALA A 23 3.64 6.56 37.39
CA ALA A 23 3.05 5.25 37.58
C ALA A 23 1.61 5.23 37.02
N PRO A 24 1.19 4.14 36.36
CA PRO A 24 -0.18 4.03 35.88
C PRO A 24 -1.17 4.07 37.04
N PRO A 25 -2.34 4.69 36.87
CA PRO A 25 -3.35 4.76 37.94
C PRO A 25 -3.79 3.35 38.34
N VAL A 26 -3.80 3.12 39.65
CA VAL A 26 -4.34 1.89 40.24
C VAL A 26 -5.85 1.93 40.05
N LEU A 27 -6.38 1.13 39.15
CA LEU A 27 -7.81 0.90 38.98
C LEU A 27 -8.29 0.05 40.16
N THR A 28 -9.00 0.69 41.10
CA THR A 28 -9.72 0.00 42.18
C THR A 28 -10.90 -0.74 41.58
N THR A 29 -10.79 -2.06 41.48
CA THR A 29 -11.82 -2.94 40.94
C THR A 29 -12.95 -3.05 41.96
N THR A 30 -14.03 -2.33 41.74
CA THR A 30 -15.30 -2.60 42.45
C THR A 30 -15.98 -3.76 41.74
N THR A 31 -15.96 -4.94 42.37
CA THR A 31 -16.62 -6.15 41.89
C THR A 31 -18.12 -5.99 42.01
N THR A 32 -18.80 -5.61 40.93
CA THR A 32 -20.23 -5.77 40.79
C THR A 32 -20.49 -6.99 39.91
N THR A 33 -20.75 -8.12 40.55
CA THR A 33 -21.14 -9.37 39.86
C THR A 33 -22.59 -9.16 39.36
N THR A 34 -22.77 -8.83 38.10
CA THR A 34 -24.02 -8.93 37.39
C THR A 34 -23.78 -9.56 36.02
N THR A 35 -24.53 -10.62 35.79
CA THR A 35 -24.60 -11.49 34.63
C THR A 35 -24.64 -10.71 33.30
N THR A 36 -23.48 -10.35 32.74
CA THR A 36 -23.36 -9.70 31.40
C THR A 36 -22.34 -10.42 30.51
N THR A 37 -22.06 -11.69 30.83
CA THR A 37 -21.04 -12.50 30.14
C THR A 37 -21.44 -12.87 28.70
N THR A 38 -22.71 -12.81 28.33
CA THR A 38 -23.22 -13.24 27.02
C THR A 38 -23.16 -12.17 25.92
N VAL A 39 -23.03 -10.89 26.26
CA VAL A 39 -23.00 -9.81 25.28
C VAL A 39 -21.56 -9.45 24.90
N LEU A 40 -20.64 -9.49 25.86
CA LEU A 40 -19.21 -9.20 25.62
C LEU A 40 -18.50 -10.30 24.82
N ASP A 41 -18.83 -11.58 25.06
CA ASP A 41 -18.25 -12.67 24.26
C ASP A 41 -18.71 -12.65 22.79
N LYS A 42 -19.90 -12.14 22.52
CA LYS A 42 -20.39 -11.94 21.13
C LYS A 42 -19.75 -10.76 20.41
N LEU A 43 -19.28 -9.74 21.14
CA LEU A 43 -18.59 -8.58 20.56
C LEU A 43 -17.10 -8.84 20.34
N TRP A 44 -16.48 -9.77 21.07
CA TRP A 44 -15.06 -10.08 20.97
C TRP A 44 -14.70 -11.09 19.87
N ALA A 45 -15.58 -12.03 19.58
CA ALA A 45 -15.34 -13.01 18.52
C ALA A 45 -15.23 -12.40 17.12
N PRO A 46 -16.04 -11.41 16.77
CA PRO A 46 -15.96 -10.71 15.51
C PRO A 46 -14.64 -9.95 15.32
N GLU A 47 -14.22 -9.09 16.24
CA GLU A 47 -13.05 -8.24 16.06
C GLU A 47 -11.75 -9.03 15.75
N ARG A 48 -11.58 -10.22 16.30
CA ARG A 48 -10.43 -11.08 16.03
C ARG A 48 -10.43 -11.67 14.62
N LEU A 49 -11.59 -11.89 14.04
CA LEU A 49 -11.73 -12.38 12.67
C LEU A 49 -11.53 -11.27 11.63
N TYR A 50 -11.70 -10.00 12.04
CA TYR A 50 -11.76 -8.88 11.10
C TYR A 50 -10.41 -8.26 10.78
N ASN A 51 -9.50 -8.19 11.75
CA ASN A 51 -8.21 -7.52 11.58
C ASN A 51 -7.14 -8.39 10.93
N TYR A 52 -7.50 -9.57 10.39
CA TYR A 52 -6.52 -10.49 9.83
C TYR A 52 -6.59 -10.58 8.31
N PRO A 53 -5.48 -10.37 7.59
CA PRO A 53 -5.44 -10.61 6.16
C PRO A 53 -5.60 -12.11 5.89
N PHE A 54 -6.77 -12.52 5.45
CA PHE A 54 -6.96 -13.88 4.95
C PHE A 54 -6.22 -14.06 3.63
N GLY A 55 -5.45 -15.13 3.50
CA GLY A 55 -4.88 -15.53 2.22
C GLY A 55 -5.98 -15.79 1.19
N MET A 56 -5.78 -15.33 -0.06
CA MET A 56 -6.74 -15.60 -1.15
C MET A 56 -6.97 -17.10 -1.30
N TYR A 57 -8.24 -17.46 -1.48
CA TYR A 57 -8.74 -18.83 -1.59
C TYR A 57 -8.58 -19.69 -0.32
N LYS A 58 -8.23 -19.08 0.82
CA LYS A 58 -8.32 -19.78 2.10
C LYS A 58 -9.72 -20.34 2.29
N ARG A 59 -9.79 -21.52 2.89
CA ARG A 59 -11.04 -22.22 3.23
C ARG A 59 -11.11 -22.49 4.74
N GLY A 60 -12.31 -22.48 5.29
CA GLY A 60 -12.51 -22.82 6.70
C GLY A 60 -13.76 -22.21 7.31
N SER A 61 -14.05 -22.63 8.55
CA SER A 61 -15.19 -22.13 9.32
C SER A 61 -15.08 -20.63 9.63
N ASP A 62 -13.86 -20.13 9.84
CA ASP A 62 -13.55 -18.73 10.02
C ASP A 62 -13.96 -17.87 8.79
N VAL A 63 -13.75 -18.40 7.58
CA VAL A 63 -14.22 -17.75 6.35
C VAL A 63 -15.74 -17.77 6.25
N VAL A 64 -16.38 -18.89 6.63
CA VAL A 64 -17.85 -19.00 6.68
C VAL A 64 -18.45 -17.93 7.60
N GLU A 65 -17.88 -17.75 8.77
CA GLU A 65 -18.36 -16.73 9.73
C GLU A 65 -18.14 -15.32 9.23
N LEU A 66 -16.97 -15.03 8.66
CA LEU A 66 -16.70 -13.77 8.01
C LEU A 66 -17.72 -13.48 6.89
N GLN A 67 -18.02 -14.47 6.04
CA GLN A 67 -18.98 -14.31 4.94
C GLN A 67 -20.37 -13.97 5.42
N LYS A 68 -20.83 -14.61 6.51
CA LYS A 68 -22.11 -14.28 7.17
C LYS A 68 -22.12 -12.84 7.66
N LEU A 69 -21.02 -12.40 8.28
CA LEU A 69 -20.90 -11.08 8.82
C LEU A 69 -20.92 -9.99 7.76
N VAL A 70 -20.10 -10.13 6.70
CA VAL A 70 -20.02 -9.16 5.62
C VAL A 70 -21.15 -9.31 4.58
N ASN A 71 -22.12 -10.19 4.89
CA ASN A 71 -23.35 -10.42 4.10
C ASN A 71 -23.10 -10.78 2.63
N VAL A 72 -22.25 -11.78 2.41
CA VAL A 72 -22.02 -12.37 1.09
C VAL A 72 -22.39 -13.84 1.06
N SER A 73 -22.39 -14.45 -0.14
CA SER A 73 -22.63 -15.89 -0.30
C SER A 73 -21.66 -16.71 0.54
N VAL A 74 -22.20 -17.64 1.34
CA VAL A 74 -21.44 -18.47 2.29
C VAL A 74 -21.03 -19.77 1.60
N ASP A 75 -19.84 -19.76 0.99
CA ASP A 75 -19.23 -20.93 0.34
C ASP A 75 -17.96 -21.43 1.06
N GLY A 76 -17.58 -20.76 2.13
CA GLY A 76 -16.38 -21.07 2.91
C GLY A 76 -15.06 -20.77 2.19
N VAL A 77 -15.07 -20.02 1.10
CA VAL A 77 -13.88 -19.67 0.32
C VAL A 77 -13.65 -18.15 0.36
N TYR A 78 -12.48 -17.72 0.81
CA TYR A 78 -12.10 -16.30 0.78
C TYR A 78 -11.72 -15.87 -0.64
N GLY A 79 -12.72 -15.75 -1.51
CA GLY A 79 -12.57 -15.30 -2.89
C GLY A 79 -12.66 -13.76 -3.01
N HIS A 80 -12.57 -13.27 -4.26
CA HIS A 80 -12.60 -11.83 -4.55
C HIS A 80 -13.85 -11.10 -4.01
N LYS A 81 -15.03 -11.74 -4.05
CA LYS A 81 -16.27 -11.15 -3.51
C LYS A 81 -16.20 -10.98 -2.00
N THR A 82 -15.75 -12.02 -1.30
CA THR A 82 -15.58 -11.99 0.15
C THR A 82 -14.54 -10.94 0.55
N ARG A 83 -13.39 -10.89 -0.13
CA ARG A 83 -12.34 -9.90 0.13
C ARG A 83 -12.84 -8.46 -0.04
N ARG A 84 -13.55 -8.16 -1.13
CA ARG A 84 -14.11 -6.83 -1.36
C ARG A 84 -15.09 -6.41 -0.26
N ALA A 85 -15.99 -7.30 0.13
CA ALA A 85 -16.94 -7.04 1.20
C ALA A 85 -16.25 -6.88 2.56
N HIS A 86 -15.21 -7.67 2.82
CA HIS A 86 -14.38 -7.57 4.02
C HIS A 86 -13.65 -6.22 4.10
N ILE A 87 -12.95 -5.83 3.03
CA ILE A 87 -12.27 -4.52 2.97
C ILE A 87 -13.26 -3.37 3.17
N LYS A 88 -14.43 -3.43 2.52
CA LYS A 88 -15.49 -2.44 2.71
C LYS A 88 -15.97 -2.38 4.17
N TYR A 89 -16.11 -3.54 4.81
CA TYR A 89 -16.51 -3.64 6.22
C TYR A 89 -15.47 -2.99 7.16
N LEU A 90 -14.18 -3.12 6.85
CA LEU A 90 -13.08 -2.53 7.61
C LEU A 90 -12.85 -1.02 7.34
N GLY A 91 -13.73 -0.37 6.62
CA GLY A 91 -13.63 1.07 6.35
C GLY A 91 -13.04 1.46 5.00
N GLY A 92 -12.77 0.45 4.14
CA GLY A 92 -12.25 0.68 2.79
C GLY A 92 -10.78 0.31 2.61
N ALA A 93 -10.33 0.35 1.35
CA ALA A 93 -9.01 -0.14 0.98
C ALA A 93 -7.86 0.67 1.61
N GLU A 94 -8.03 1.98 1.75
CA GLU A 94 -7.02 2.86 2.34
C GLU A 94 -6.80 2.57 3.84
N ALA A 95 -7.89 2.43 4.61
CA ALA A 95 -7.82 2.09 6.03
C ALA A 95 -7.15 0.73 6.23
N VAL A 96 -7.55 -0.27 5.42
CA VAL A 96 -6.98 -1.62 5.47
C VAL A 96 -5.51 -1.62 5.04
N LEU A 97 -5.13 -0.80 4.06
CA LEU A 97 -3.75 -0.67 3.64
C LEU A 97 -2.87 -0.15 4.79
N ALA A 98 -3.33 0.88 5.50
CA ALA A 98 -2.61 1.43 6.65
C ALA A 98 -2.44 0.41 7.78
N ASP A 99 -3.46 -0.39 8.07
CA ASP A 99 -3.43 -1.40 9.13
C ASP A 99 -2.58 -2.62 8.75
N TRP A 100 -2.69 -3.10 7.51
CA TRP A 100 -2.01 -4.34 7.09
C TRP A 100 -0.60 -4.13 6.57
N HIS A 101 -0.28 -2.91 6.19
CA HIS A 101 1.04 -2.51 5.68
C HIS A 101 1.55 -1.22 6.35
N PRO A 102 1.67 -1.16 7.70
CA PRO A 102 2.08 0.04 8.42
C PRO A 102 3.52 0.47 8.09
N ASP A 103 4.32 -0.45 7.57
CA ASP A 103 5.73 -0.20 7.23
C ASP A 103 5.92 0.33 5.79
N LEU A 104 4.83 0.65 5.07
CA LEU A 104 4.97 1.28 3.76
C LEU A 104 5.68 2.63 3.89
N PRO A 105 6.69 2.89 3.05
CA PRO A 105 7.39 4.17 3.09
C PRO A 105 6.47 5.35 2.79
N THR A 106 6.75 6.50 3.42
CA THR A 106 5.96 7.72 3.29
C THR A 106 6.72 8.87 2.61
N ARG A 107 7.95 8.63 2.13
CA ARG A 107 8.74 9.65 1.45
C ARG A 107 8.26 9.87 0.02
N PHE A 108 8.25 11.13 -0.41
CA PHE A 108 7.89 11.56 -1.76
C PHE A 108 9.04 12.37 -2.38
N HIS A 109 9.15 12.32 -3.72
CA HIS A 109 10.00 13.25 -4.45
C HIS A 109 9.46 14.67 -4.31
N GLN A 110 10.37 15.64 -4.23
CA GLN A 110 10.01 17.06 -4.09
C GLN A 110 9.58 17.65 -5.44
N ASP A 111 10.31 17.29 -6.50
CA ASP A 111 9.98 17.67 -7.87
C ASP A 111 8.80 16.87 -8.38
N LYS A 112 7.71 17.56 -8.68
CA LYS A 112 6.49 16.96 -9.23
C LYS A 112 6.55 16.99 -10.75
N LYS A 113 6.70 15.81 -11.33
CA LYS A 113 6.60 15.58 -12.78
C LYS A 113 5.27 14.94 -13.10
N THR A 114 4.78 15.19 -14.30
CA THR A 114 3.57 14.52 -14.80
C THR A 114 3.85 13.04 -15.10
N LEU A 115 2.79 12.24 -15.15
CA LEU A 115 2.90 10.83 -15.53
C LEU A 115 3.58 10.67 -16.88
N ARG A 116 3.28 11.53 -17.87
CA ARG A 116 3.93 11.50 -19.19
C ARG A 116 5.43 11.75 -19.08
N GLU A 117 5.83 12.83 -18.42
CA GLU A 117 7.25 13.13 -18.24
C GLU A 117 8.01 11.97 -17.57
N LEU A 118 7.40 11.34 -16.57
CA LEU A 118 7.99 10.19 -15.87
C LEU A 118 8.06 8.95 -16.77
N VAL A 119 7.02 8.70 -17.55
CA VAL A 119 7.04 7.61 -18.53
C VAL A 119 8.13 7.84 -19.57
N ASP A 120 8.29 9.06 -20.10
CA ASP A 120 9.34 9.39 -21.05
C ASP A 120 10.76 9.28 -20.46
N ILE A 121 10.91 9.45 -19.13
CA ILE A 121 12.19 9.26 -18.43
C ILE A 121 12.54 7.77 -18.23
N TYR A 122 11.57 6.95 -17.82
CA TYR A 122 11.83 5.60 -17.34
C TYR A 122 11.52 4.49 -18.35
N TRP A 123 10.74 4.79 -19.40
CA TRP A 123 10.34 3.81 -20.39
C TRP A 123 11.00 4.10 -21.75
N LEU A 124 11.30 3.05 -22.52
CA LEU A 124 11.73 3.22 -23.90
C LEU A 124 10.59 3.77 -24.75
N ASN A 125 10.92 4.63 -25.73
CA ASN A 125 9.93 5.31 -26.57
C ASN A 125 8.87 4.37 -27.18
N ASP A 126 9.27 3.17 -27.60
CA ASP A 126 8.38 2.17 -28.18
C ASP A 126 7.33 1.62 -27.19
N HIS A 127 7.55 1.82 -25.88
CA HIS A 127 6.69 1.35 -24.82
C HIS A 127 5.95 2.47 -24.09
N SER A 128 6.27 3.74 -24.32
CA SER A 128 5.69 4.87 -23.56
C SER A 128 4.17 4.92 -23.68
N GLU A 129 3.63 4.84 -24.89
CA GLU A 129 2.18 4.86 -25.10
C GLU A 129 1.48 3.62 -24.51
N TRP A 130 2.14 2.48 -24.53
CA TRP A 130 1.66 1.27 -23.87
C TRP A 130 1.62 1.46 -22.34
N ALA A 131 2.67 2.03 -21.75
CA ALA A 131 2.75 2.28 -20.32
C ALA A 131 1.64 3.24 -19.85
N LEU A 132 1.35 4.31 -20.59
CA LEU A 132 0.26 5.24 -20.30
C LEU A 132 -1.10 4.54 -20.36
N ARG A 133 -1.34 3.68 -21.35
CA ARG A 133 -2.58 2.89 -21.41
C ARG A 133 -2.71 1.94 -20.22
N VAL A 134 -1.61 1.31 -19.80
CA VAL A 134 -1.62 0.44 -18.61
C VAL A 134 -1.98 1.26 -17.37
N ALA A 135 -1.32 2.39 -17.12
CA ALA A 135 -1.61 3.23 -15.97
C ALA A 135 -3.07 3.70 -15.95
N PHE A 136 -3.60 4.11 -17.09
CA PHE A 136 -5.02 4.46 -17.24
C PHE A 136 -5.94 3.28 -16.89
N CYS A 137 -5.66 2.10 -17.40
CA CYS A 137 -6.49 0.92 -17.19
C CYS A 137 -6.40 0.34 -15.76
N GLU A 138 -5.29 0.56 -15.07
CA GLU A 138 -5.09 0.11 -13.71
C GLU A 138 -5.69 1.05 -12.66
N SER A 139 -5.57 2.36 -12.87
CA SER A 139 -5.91 3.36 -11.86
C SER A 139 -6.66 4.59 -12.37
N SER A 140 -6.99 4.63 -13.65
CA SER A 140 -7.50 5.84 -14.34
C SER A 140 -6.51 7.01 -14.35
N ALA A 141 -5.21 6.72 -14.20
CA ALA A 141 -4.18 7.75 -14.24
C ALA A 141 -4.09 8.38 -15.63
N MET A 142 -4.00 9.71 -15.67
CA MET A 142 -3.93 10.51 -16.89
C MET A 142 -2.50 11.03 -17.13
N PRO A 143 -2.10 11.30 -18.38
CA PRO A 143 -0.75 11.77 -18.69
C PRO A 143 -0.32 13.05 -17.96
N ASP A 144 -1.26 13.93 -17.61
CA ASP A 144 -1.07 15.19 -16.90
C ASP A 144 -1.12 15.06 -15.36
N ASP A 145 -1.39 13.86 -14.82
CA ASP A 145 -1.39 13.64 -13.37
C ASP A 145 0.03 13.79 -12.80
N THR A 146 0.13 14.48 -11.66
CA THR A 146 1.37 14.63 -10.87
C THR A 146 1.35 13.82 -9.58
N HIS A 147 0.27 13.10 -9.33
CA HIS A 147 0.08 12.18 -8.19
C HIS A 147 -0.99 11.13 -8.56
N ASN A 148 -0.99 10.01 -7.86
CA ASN A 148 -2.05 9.01 -8.00
C ASN A 148 -2.20 8.22 -6.69
N ASP A 149 -3.34 8.37 -6.03
CA ASP A 149 -3.66 7.78 -4.72
C ASP A 149 -4.52 6.51 -4.84
N ALA A 150 -4.64 5.96 -6.05
CA ALA A 150 -5.50 4.81 -6.28
C ALA A 150 -5.09 3.60 -5.41
N VAL A 151 -6.06 3.04 -4.72
CA VAL A 151 -5.92 1.79 -3.95
C VAL A 151 -7.03 0.83 -4.35
N SER A 152 -6.66 -0.36 -4.80
CA SER A 152 -7.63 -1.39 -5.16
C SER A 152 -8.01 -2.29 -3.98
N ASP A 153 -9.11 -3.04 -4.12
CA ASP A 153 -9.50 -4.09 -3.17
C ASP A 153 -8.45 -5.22 -3.02
N ALA A 154 -7.46 -5.27 -3.92
CA ALA A 154 -6.33 -6.18 -3.81
C ALA A 154 -5.16 -5.59 -3.02
N LEU A 155 -5.29 -4.35 -2.51
CA LEU A 155 -4.24 -3.53 -1.93
C LEU A 155 -3.08 -3.31 -2.90
N ALA A 156 -3.43 -3.12 -4.17
CA ALA A 156 -2.53 -2.59 -5.16
C ALA A 156 -2.65 -1.07 -5.19
N VAL A 157 -1.53 -0.37 -5.34
CA VAL A 157 -1.42 1.07 -5.08
C VAL A 157 -0.76 1.84 -6.22
N GLY A 158 -1.21 3.08 -6.40
CA GLY A 158 -0.66 4.06 -7.33
C GLY A 158 -0.98 3.78 -8.79
N ALA A 159 -0.37 4.54 -9.70
CA ALA A 159 -0.68 4.57 -11.12
C ALA A 159 -0.60 3.19 -11.79
N PHE A 160 0.40 2.38 -11.47
CA PHE A 160 0.61 1.05 -12.03
C PHE A 160 0.13 -0.09 -11.13
N GLN A 161 -0.63 0.20 -10.07
CA GLN A 161 -1.25 -0.76 -9.17
C GLN A 161 -0.29 -1.84 -8.65
N HIS A 162 0.82 -1.40 -8.04
CA HIS A 162 1.74 -2.31 -7.38
C HIS A 162 1.13 -2.90 -6.11
N LEU A 163 1.12 -4.23 -5.98
CA LEU A 163 0.70 -4.88 -4.73
C LEU A 163 1.59 -4.42 -3.57
N ALA A 164 0.98 -3.86 -2.52
CA ALA A 164 1.66 -3.35 -1.34
C ALA A 164 2.64 -4.36 -0.71
N THR A 165 2.25 -5.65 -0.67
CA THR A 165 3.07 -6.75 -0.18
C THR A 165 4.44 -6.87 -0.87
N TYR A 166 4.52 -6.49 -2.15
CA TYR A 166 5.76 -6.59 -2.93
C TYR A 166 6.50 -5.26 -3.09
N TRP A 167 5.94 -4.16 -2.57
CA TRP A 167 6.48 -2.82 -2.81
C TRP A 167 7.93 -2.68 -2.38
N SER A 168 8.26 -3.05 -1.15
CA SER A 168 9.62 -2.92 -0.61
C SER A 168 10.67 -3.65 -1.46
N TYR A 169 10.35 -4.85 -1.94
CA TYR A 169 11.24 -5.62 -2.80
C TYR A 169 11.38 -4.98 -4.18
N ARG A 170 10.27 -4.60 -4.81
CA ARG A 170 10.23 -4.06 -6.18
C ARG A 170 10.88 -2.67 -6.26
N SER A 171 10.53 -1.77 -5.33
CA SER A 171 11.10 -0.41 -5.28
C SER A 171 12.62 -0.41 -5.04
N LYS A 172 13.11 -1.35 -4.22
CA LYS A 172 14.56 -1.51 -4.02
C LYS A 172 15.28 -1.89 -5.34
N ARG A 173 14.71 -2.76 -6.16
CA ARG A 173 15.27 -3.13 -7.46
C ARG A 173 15.28 -1.96 -8.44
N ALA A 174 14.29 -1.10 -8.37
CA ALA A 174 14.18 0.12 -9.19
C ALA A 174 15.00 1.30 -8.66
N ASN A 175 15.82 1.14 -7.63
CA ASN A 175 16.54 2.20 -6.91
C ASN A 175 15.60 3.25 -6.26
N MET A 176 14.35 2.86 -5.96
CA MET A 176 13.32 3.69 -5.32
C MET A 176 13.06 3.27 -3.87
N ALA A 177 14.02 2.62 -3.23
CA ALA A 177 13.88 2.19 -1.84
C ALA A 177 13.57 3.37 -0.90
N GLY A 178 12.60 3.19 -0.02
CA GLY A 178 12.20 4.21 0.96
C GLY A 178 11.25 5.28 0.41
N PHE A 179 10.88 5.26 -0.87
CA PHE A 179 9.80 6.08 -1.40
C PHE A 179 8.45 5.38 -1.28
N SER A 180 7.41 6.19 -1.07
CA SER A 180 6.03 5.74 -0.99
C SER A 180 5.58 5.07 -2.30
N PRO A 181 4.71 4.05 -2.24
CA PRO A 181 4.05 3.54 -3.45
C PRO A 181 3.07 4.54 -4.08
N PHE A 182 2.68 5.59 -3.36
CA PHE A 182 1.89 6.72 -3.85
C PHE A 182 2.76 7.83 -4.47
N ASP A 183 4.06 7.77 -4.33
CA ASP A 183 4.97 8.66 -5.05
C ASP A 183 4.95 8.29 -6.53
N LEU A 184 4.51 9.20 -7.38
CA LEU A 184 4.30 8.90 -8.79
C LEU A 184 5.59 8.50 -9.49
N GLU A 185 6.71 9.18 -9.20
CA GLU A 185 8.00 8.86 -9.80
C GLU A 185 8.48 7.46 -9.37
N ALA A 186 8.41 7.15 -8.07
CA ALA A 186 8.78 5.83 -7.59
C ALA A 186 7.88 4.72 -8.16
N ASN A 187 6.59 5.00 -8.31
CA ASN A 187 5.62 4.05 -8.87
C ASN A 187 5.92 3.75 -10.34
N VAL A 188 6.16 4.77 -11.17
CA VAL A 188 6.50 4.64 -12.59
C VAL A 188 7.85 3.95 -12.79
N ALA A 189 8.89 4.36 -12.07
CA ALA A 189 10.22 3.77 -12.15
C ALA A 189 10.20 2.28 -11.75
N THR A 190 9.43 1.95 -10.71
CA THR A 190 9.27 0.56 -10.26
C THR A 190 8.52 -0.28 -11.30
N ALA A 191 7.54 0.28 -11.98
CA ALA A 191 6.83 -0.40 -13.06
C ALA A 191 7.75 -0.66 -14.26
N ALA A 192 8.54 0.32 -14.67
CA ALA A 192 9.53 0.17 -15.75
C ALA A 192 10.56 -0.93 -15.43
N SER A 193 11.14 -0.89 -14.22
CA SER A 193 12.08 -1.94 -13.77
C SER A 193 11.43 -3.32 -13.81
N LEU A 194 10.21 -3.46 -13.31
CA LEU A 194 9.48 -4.73 -13.31
C LEU A 194 9.20 -5.25 -14.71
N PHE A 195 8.89 -4.35 -15.65
CA PHE A 195 8.65 -4.69 -17.04
C PHE A 195 9.93 -5.19 -17.72
N TYR A 196 11.02 -4.42 -17.66
CA TYR A 196 12.27 -4.75 -18.36
C TYR A 196 13.03 -5.90 -17.72
N ASP A 197 13.03 -6.02 -16.41
CA ASP A 197 13.63 -7.15 -15.69
C ASP A 197 12.98 -8.51 -16.04
N SER A 198 11.74 -8.49 -16.49
CA SER A 198 10.98 -9.67 -16.89
C SER A 198 11.16 -10.05 -18.36
N GLY A 199 11.96 -9.30 -19.11
CA GLY A 199 12.20 -9.50 -20.54
C GLY A 199 10.91 -9.52 -21.36
N SER A 200 10.78 -10.45 -22.31
CA SER A 200 9.59 -10.59 -23.17
C SER A 200 8.27 -10.87 -22.44
N ASN A 201 8.31 -11.09 -21.14
CA ASN A 201 7.13 -11.37 -20.31
C ASN A 201 6.70 -10.19 -19.45
N GLY A 202 7.34 -9.02 -19.54
CA GLY A 202 7.05 -7.86 -18.69
C GLY A 202 5.59 -7.44 -18.67
N TRP A 203 4.89 -7.48 -19.79
CA TRP A 203 3.48 -7.18 -19.92
C TRP A 203 2.55 -8.07 -19.05
N LYS A 204 3.00 -9.27 -18.66
CA LYS A 204 2.20 -10.22 -17.88
C LYS A 204 1.88 -9.72 -16.48
N HIS A 205 2.63 -8.77 -15.95
CA HIS A 205 2.34 -8.17 -14.65
C HIS A 205 0.99 -7.45 -14.63
N TRP A 206 0.53 -6.98 -15.79
CA TRP A 206 -0.75 -6.29 -15.97
C TRP A 206 -1.75 -7.09 -16.83
N SER A 207 -1.57 -8.41 -16.89
CA SER A 207 -2.48 -9.29 -17.65
C SER A 207 -3.95 -9.25 -17.19
N PRO A 208 -4.31 -8.98 -15.92
CA PRO A 208 -5.71 -8.83 -15.52
C PRO A 208 -6.44 -7.69 -16.25
N SER A 209 -5.76 -6.58 -16.54
CA SER A 209 -6.32 -5.43 -17.26
C SER A 209 -6.11 -5.47 -18.78
N LYS A 210 -5.56 -6.58 -19.32
CA LYS A 210 -5.23 -6.72 -20.74
C LYS A 210 -6.36 -6.31 -21.68
N LYS A 211 -7.59 -6.68 -21.37
CA LYS A 211 -8.76 -6.32 -22.17
C LYS A 211 -8.97 -4.80 -22.33
N CYS A 212 -8.43 -3.99 -21.41
CA CYS A 212 -8.47 -2.54 -21.46
C CYS A 212 -7.29 -2.00 -22.30
N TRP A 213 -6.07 -2.24 -21.89
CA TRP A 213 -4.90 -1.61 -22.51
C TRP A 213 -4.49 -2.19 -23.89
N ASP A 214 -4.98 -3.37 -24.26
CA ASP A 214 -4.70 -4.03 -25.56
C ASP A 214 -5.75 -3.70 -26.63
N GLN A 215 -6.60 -2.70 -26.38
CA GLN A 215 -7.60 -2.28 -27.37
C GLN A 215 -6.92 -1.46 -28.47
N SER A 216 -7.15 -1.87 -29.72
CA SER A 216 -6.74 -1.08 -30.89
C SER A 216 -7.46 0.27 -30.88
N GLY A 217 -6.71 1.36 -30.89
CA GLY A 217 -7.25 2.72 -30.90
C GLY A 217 -7.45 3.37 -29.52
N LEU A 218 -7.14 2.70 -28.42
CA LEU A 218 -7.09 3.35 -27.13
C LEU A 218 -5.92 4.33 -27.08
N THR A 219 -6.23 5.62 -27.12
CA THR A 219 -5.27 6.71 -26.90
C THR A 219 -5.63 7.42 -25.61
N VAL A 220 -4.66 7.59 -24.74
CA VAL A 220 -4.82 8.33 -23.49
C VAL A 220 -4.22 9.72 -23.70
N THR A 221 -5.09 10.72 -23.78
CA THR A 221 -4.70 12.12 -23.96
C THR A 221 -4.84 12.87 -22.65
N GLU A 222 -4.11 13.98 -22.54
CA GLU A 222 -4.26 14.91 -21.43
C GLU A 222 -5.70 15.41 -21.30
N ARG A 223 -6.09 15.77 -20.07
CA ARG A 223 -7.40 16.38 -19.83
C ARG A 223 -7.49 17.70 -20.58
N SER A 224 -8.55 17.87 -21.34
CA SER A 224 -8.85 19.18 -21.91
C SER A 224 -9.18 20.13 -20.76
N GLY A 225 -8.30 21.11 -20.51
CA GLY A 225 -8.44 22.13 -19.47
C GLY A 225 -9.65 23.05 -19.71
#